data_b0b44a497fae4042b1a3a8a72e7b666e
#
_entry.id   b0b44a497fae4042b1a3a8a72e7b666e
#
_cell.length_a   1.000
_cell.length_b   1.000
_cell.length_c   1.000
_cell.angle_alpha   90.00
_cell.angle_beta   90.00
_cell.angle_gamma   90.00
#
_symmetry.space_group_name_H-M   'P 1'
#
loop_
_entity.id
_entity.type
_entity.pdbx_description
1 polymer ?
#
loop_
_entity_poly.entity_id
_entity_poly.type
_entity_poly.pdbx_seq_one_letter_code
_entity_poly.pdbx_strand_id
1 'polypeptide(L)'
;MNSIQLAASIAFGWVVLTTIPTWAHESHAKSTQPVKMTDEQSIEHAMKALFDKPEAPLKVAPVSVEGAYAVAGWIQYDRGGRALLKKENGKWSIQVCGGDGLKQASSLTMTGMDQASATRLAQKIAAAEKQTPAEQVKKLALFEGVVKVDGGAHDPHTVSHGNATHSK
;
A
#
# COMPACT_ATOMS: atom_id res chain seq x y z
N MET A 1 -11.81 83.20 9.38
CA MET A 1 -11.17 84.26 10.27
C MET A 1 -9.96 83.60 10.87
N ASN A 2 -8.85 84.14 10.45
CA ASN A 2 -7.56 84.30 11.18
C ASN A 2 -6.81 83.00 11.52
N SER A 3 -5.73 82.77 10.82
CA SER A 3 -4.34 83.31 11.04
C SER A 3 -3.72 82.65 12.26
N ILE A 4 -2.58 82.13 12.30
CA ILE A 4 -1.24 82.72 12.05
C ILE A 4 -0.22 81.57 12.04
N GLN A 5 0.74 81.69 11.18
CA GLN A 5 2.05 81.06 11.10
C GLN A 5 2.81 80.95 12.42
N LEU A 6 3.64 79.91 12.56
CA LEU A 6 5.05 80.20 12.88
C LEU A 6 5.94 79.04 12.44
N ALA A 7 6.94 79.37 11.69
CA ALA A 7 8.05 78.56 11.28
C ALA A 7 9.05 78.34 12.44
N ALA A 8 9.63 77.15 12.52
CA ALA A 8 10.93 76.96 13.12
C ALA A 8 11.67 75.84 12.40
N SER A 9 12.61 76.21 11.59
CA SER A 9 13.65 75.35 11.00
C SER A 9 14.63 74.95 12.10
N ILE A 10 14.92 73.71 12.24
CA ILE A 10 16.18 73.26 12.85
C ILE A 10 16.70 72.08 11.98
N ALA A 11 17.92 72.28 11.55
CA ALA A 11 18.72 71.41 10.69
C ALA A 11 19.38 70.29 11.49
N PHE A 12 19.91 69.36 10.70
CA PHE A 12 21.03 68.50 10.99
C PHE A 12 20.75 67.11 11.61
N GLY A 13 21.18 66.18 10.84
CA GLY A 13 21.58 64.87 11.35
C GLY A 13 21.44 63.74 10.28
N TRP A 14 22.28 63.80 9.25
CA TRP A 14 22.44 62.61 8.40
C TRP A 14 23.18 61.52 9.19
N VAL A 15 22.44 60.60 9.78
CA VAL A 15 22.98 59.32 10.25
C VAL A 15 22.79 58.31 9.11
N VAL A 16 23.86 58.06 8.39
CA VAL A 16 23.91 56.96 7.45
C VAL A 16 23.97 55.67 8.27
N LEU A 17 22.81 55.09 8.57
CA LEU A 17 22.76 53.71 9.05
C LEU A 17 23.01 52.77 7.85
N THR A 18 24.23 52.27 7.77
CA THR A 18 24.56 51.14 6.89
C THR A 18 23.84 49.89 7.42
N THR A 19 22.70 49.60 6.84
CA THR A 19 22.01 48.30 7.05
C THR A 19 22.82 47.20 6.36
N ILE A 20 23.55 46.42 7.14
CA ILE A 20 24.17 45.19 6.68
C ILE A 20 23.02 44.22 6.37
N PRO A 21 22.87 43.68 5.14
CA PRO A 21 21.91 42.64 4.89
C PRO A 21 22.37 41.39 5.64
N THR A 22 21.72 41.07 6.73
CA THR A 22 21.84 39.78 7.39
C THR A 22 21.22 38.76 6.46
N TRP A 23 22.04 38.04 5.75
CA TRP A 23 21.59 36.82 5.03
C TRP A 23 21.15 35.83 6.08
N ALA A 24 19.86 35.85 6.42
CA ALA A 24 19.26 34.78 7.17
C ALA A 24 19.41 33.52 6.34
N HIS A 25 20.36 32.68 6.72
CA HIS A 25 20.40 31.29 6.30
C HIS A 25 19.12 30.65 6.86
N GLU A 26 18.10 30.63 6.04
CA GLU A 26 16.90 29.85 6.27
C GLU A 26 17.34 28.40 6.14
N SER A 27 17.79 27.84 7.26
CA SER A 27 17.98 26.40 7.39
C SER A 27 16.63 25.77 7.20
N HIS A 28 16.35 25.33 5.97
CA HIS A 28 15.27 24.40 5.70
C HIS A 28 15.59 23.11 6.46
N ALA A 29 15.24 23.10 7.73
CA ALA A 29 15.13 21.87 8.48
C ALA A 29 14.09 21.03 7.73
N LYS A 30 14.57 20.14 6.86
CA LYS A 30 13.79 19.07 6.27
C LYS A 30 13.16 18.34 7.44
N SER A 31 11.89 18.64 7.71
CA SER A 31 11.09 17.92 8.68
C SER A 31 11.06 16.46 8.24
N THR A 32 11.92 15.66 8.84
CA THR A 32 11.95 14.21 8.67
C THR A 32 10.81 13.62 9.51
N GLN A 33 9.58 13.95 9.14
CA GLN A 33 8.42 13.20 9.60
C GLN A 33 8.60 11.78 9.06
N PRO A 34 8.51 10.75 9.90
CA PRO A 34 8.53 9.38 9.41
C PRO A 34 7.39 9.22 8.42
N VAL A 35 7.71 9.00 7.14
CA VAL A 35 6.70 8.79 6.09
C VAL A 35 5.96 7.53 6.46
N LYS A 36 4.74 7.67 6.96
CA LYS A 36 3.87 6.52 7.26
C LYS A 36 3.55 5.83 5.94
N MET A 37 3.97 4.58 5.81
CA MET A 37 3.65 3.75 4.65
C MET A 37 2.13 3.66 4.47
N THR A 38 1.67 3.70 3.22
CA THR A 38 0.27 3.39 2.90
C THR A 38 -0.02 1.91 3.16
N ASP A 39 -1.29 1.54 3.17
CA ASP A 39 -1.67 0.12 3.32
C ASP A 39 -1.15 -0.72 2.15
N GLU A 40 -1.19 -0.20 0.92
CA GLU A 40 -0.66 -0.88 -0.26
C GLU A 40 0.84 -1.12 -0.15
N GLN A 41 1.62 -0.11 0.27
CA GLN A 41 3.06 -0.24 0.49
C GLN A 41 3.37 -1.24 1.60
N SER A 42 2.58 -1.23 2.68
CA SER A 42 2.75 -2.16 3.80
C SER A 42 2.42 -3.60 3.41
N ILE A 43 1.43 -3.79 2.54
CA ILE A 43 1.05 -5.09 1.97
C ILE A 43 2.16 -5.60 1.05
N GLU A 44 2.64 -4.76 0.12
CA GLU A 44 3.75 -5.12 -0.76
C GLU A 44 4.98 -5.51 0.03
N HIS A 45 5.33 -4.72 1.06
CA HIS A 45 6.46 -5.01 1.94
C HIS A 45 6.28 -6.35 2.67
N ALA A 46 5.10 -6.60 3.25
CA ALA A 46 4.81 -7.85 3.96
C ALA A 46 4.93 -9.08 3.05
N MET A 47 4.44 -8.99 1.81
CA MET A 47 4.54 -10.08 0.84
C MET A 47 5.98 -10.30 0.37
N LYS A 48 6.69 -9.22 0.06
CA LYS A 48 8.09 -9.31 -0.36
C LYS A 48 9.00 -9.83 0.74
N ALA A 49 8.78 -9.45 1.98
CA ALA A 49 9.56 -9.97 3.11
C ALA A 49 9.50 -11.51 3.25
N LEU A 50 8.43 -12.14 2.76
CA LEU A 50 8.25 -13.59 2.82
C LEU A 50 8.69 -14.33 1.54
N PHE A 51 8.47 -13.73 0.37
CA PHE A 51 8.54 -14.45 -0.90
C PHE A 51 9.49 -13.84 -1.94
N ASP A 52 9.99 -12.61 -1.72
CA ASP A 52 10.92 -11.99 -2.66
C ASP A 52 12.27 -12.69 -2.64
N LYS A 53 12.81 -12.98 -3.80
CA LYS A 53 14.12 -13.62 -3.95
C LYS A 53 14.92 -12.88 -5.02
N PRO A 54 16.24 -12.70 -4.86
CA PRO A 54 17.07 -12.03 -5.86
C PRO A 54 16.96 -12.64 -7.26
N GLU A 55 16.88 -13.97 -7.33
CA GLU A 55 16.72 -14.73 -8.57
C GLU A 55 15.28 -14.75 -9.08
N ALA A 56 14.32 -14.40 -8.23
CA ALA A 56 12.88 -14.45 -8.50
C ALA A 56 12.17 -13.27 -7.86
N PRO A 57 12.34 -12.04 -8.36
CA PRO A 57 11.67 -10.88 -7.80
C PRO A 57 10.14 -11.03 -7.80
N LEU A 58 9.53 -10.77 -6.64
CA LEU A 58 8.08 -10.79 -6.50
C LEU A 58 7.50 -9.45 -6.97
N LYS A 59 6.61 -9.49 -7.96
CA LYS A 59 5.78 -8.35 -8.36
C LYS A 59 4.45 -8.44 -7.62
N VAL A 60 4.09 -7.40 -6.86
CA VAL A 60 2.82 -7.31 -6.14
C VAL A 60 1.99 -6.19 -6.76
N ALA A 61 0.97 -6.55 -7.54
CA ALA A 61 0.01 -5.64 -8.16
C ALA A 61 -1.11 -6.44 -8.88
N PRO A 62 -2.35 -5.91 -8.96
CA PRO A 62 -2.86 -4.76 -8.21
C PRO A 62 -3.11 -5.10 -6.73
N VAL A 63 -3.26 -4.06 -5.90
CA VAL A 63 -3.67 -4.20 -4.49
C VAL A 63 -5.00 -3.50 -4.30
N SER A 64 -5.95 -4.18 -3.65
CA SER A 64 -7.27 -3.64 -3.31
C SER A 64 -7.49 -3.78 -1.82
N VAL A 65 -7.83 -2.67 -1.15
CA VAL A 65 -7.99 -2.61 0.31
C VAL A 65 -9.42 -2.25 0.69
N GLU A 66 -9.99 -2.97 1.64
CA GLU A 66 -11.29 -2.70 2.26
C GLU A 66 -11.20 -2.91 3.78
N GLY A 67 -11.11 -1.80 4.53
CA GLY A 67 -10.96 -1.84 5.98
C GLY A 67 -9.72 -2.61 6.43
N ALA A 68 -9.92 -3.68 7.19
CA ALA A 68 -8.85 -4.55 7.67
C ALA A 68 -8.51 -5.71 6.72
N TYR A 69 -9.07 -5.73 5.52
CA TYR A 69 -8.83 -6.78 4.54
C TYR A 69 -8.29 -6.20 3.24
N ALA A 70 -7.47 -6.99 2.55
CA ALA A 70 -6.96 -6.65 1.24
C ALA A 70 -6.81 -7.89 0.37
N VAL A 71 -6.94 -7.70 -0.95
CA VAL A 71 -6.50 -8.70 -1.93
C VAL A 71 -5.41 -8.08 -2.77
N ALA A 72 -4.27 -8.77 -2.84
CA ALA A 72 -3.10 -8.38 -3.63
C ALA A 72 -2.82 -9.42 -4.70
N GLY A 73 -2.73 -8.98 -5.95
CA GLY A 73 -2.22 -9.80 -7.03
C GLY A 73 -0.71 -9.97 -6.91
N TRP A 74 -0.18 -11.15 -7.23
CA TRP A 74 1.25 -11.39 -7.24
C TRP A 74 1.68 -12.19 -8.47
N ILE A 75 2.88 -11.91 -8.95
CA ILE A 75 3.53 -12.64 -10.03
C ILE A 75 4.98 -12.87 -9.66
N GLN A 76 5.45 -14.10 -9.85
CA GLN A 76 6.83 -14.50 -9.66
C GLN A 76 7.21 -15.50 -10.74
N TYR A 77 8.11 -15.15 -11.64
CA TYR A 77 8.40 -15.86 -12.88
C TYR A 77 7.16 -16.03 -13.77
N ASP A 78 6.83 -17.29 -14.08
CA ASP A 78 5.68 -17.72 -14.86
C ASP A 78 4.43 -17.97 -14.01
N ARG A 79 4.56 -17.92 -12.68
CA ARG A 79 3.49 -18.13 -11.71
C ARG A 79 2.83 -16.83 -11.31
N GLY A 80 1.58 -16.93 -10.92
CA GLY A 80 0.84 -15.80 -10.38
C GLY A 80 -0.40 -16.25 -9.65
N GLY A 81 -0.95 -15.36 -8.86
CA GLY A 81 -2.12 -15.61 -8.05
C GLY A 81 -2.57 -14.36 -7.32
N ARG A 82 -3.47 -14.56 -6.38
CA ARG A 82 -3.93 -13.53 -5.44
C ARG A 82 -3.68 -13.99 -4.02
N ALA A 83 -3.39 -13.06 -3.15
CA ALA A 83 -3.31 -13.27 -1.72
C ALA A 83 -4.39 -12.42 -1.03
N LEU A 84 -5.16 -13.05 -0.15
CA LEU A 84 -6.00 -12.34 0.81
C LEU A 84 -5.17 -12.07 2.05
N LEU A 85 -5.13 -10.80 2.45
CA LEU A 85 -4.44 -10.35 3.65
C LEU A 85 -5.45 -9.77 4.66
N LYS A 86 -5.08 -9.86 5.93
CA LYS A 86 -5.81 -9.24 7.04
C LYS A 86 -4.87 -8.37 7.85
N LYS A 87 -5.38 -7.23 8.29
CA LYS A 87 -4.65 -6.29 9.16
C LYS A 87 -5.06 -6.53 10.60
N GLU A 88 -4.11 -6.92 11.43
CA GLU A 88 -4.29 -7.10 12.86
C GLU A 88 -3.19 -6.35 13.61
N ASN A 89 -3.57 -5.58 14.63
CA ASN A 89 -2.64 -4.76 15.41
C ASN A 89 -1.73 -3.86 14.54
N GLY A 90 -2.30 -3.34 13.44
CA GLY A 90 -1.59 -2.47 12.50
C GLY A 90 -0.65 -3.17 11.51
N LYS A 91 -0.56 -4.50 11.54
CA LYS A 91 0.29 -5.32 10.65
C LYS A 91 -0.55 -6.13 9.68
N TRP A 92 -0.12 -6.18 8.43
CA TRP A 92 -0.71 -7.02 7.40
C TRP A 92 -0.10 -8.42 7.43
N SER A 93 -0.97 -9.44 7.40
CA SER A 93 -0.58 -10.85 7.30
C SER A 93 -1.37 -11.55 6.21
N ILE A 94 -0.72 -12.45 5.48
CA ILE A 94 -1.36 -13.26 4.45
C ILE A 94 -2.17 -14.35 5.14
N GLN A 95 -3.43 -14.48 4.75
CA GLN A 95 -4.34 -15.51 5.28
C GLN A 95 -4.48 -16.67 4.29
N VAL A 96 -4.62 -16.33 3.01
CA VAL A 96 -4.95 -17.29 1.97
C VAL A 96 -4.32 -16.85 0.66
N CYS A 97 -3.75 -17.81 -0.08
CA CYS A 97 -3.41 -17.64 -1.49
C CYS A 97 -4.38 -18.43 -2.37
N GLY A 98 -4.72 -17.88 -3.53
CA GLY A 98 -5.65 -18.50 -4.47
C GLY A 98 -5.62 -17.80 -5.82
N GLY A 99 -6.46 -18.28 -6.73
CA GLY A 99 -6.67 -17.68 -8.05
C GLY A 99 -7.95 -16.85 -8.11
N ASP A 100 -8.77 -17.12 -9.12
CA ASP A 100 -10.00 -16.37 -9.40
C ASP A 100 -11.07 -16.45 -8.30
N GLY A 101 -11.04 -17.47 -7.45
CA GLY A 101 -11.92 -17.57 -6.30
C GLY A 101 -11.83 -16.37 -5.37
N LEU A 102 -10.65 -15.76 -5.20
CA LEU A 102 -10.46 -14.60 -4.33
C LEU A 102 -11.02 -13.28 -4.89
N LYS A 103 -11.63 -13.28 -6.06
CA LYS A 103 -12.40 -12.14 -6.61
C LYS A 103 -13.86 -12.16 -6.19
N GLN A 104 -14.34 -13.27 -5.64
CA GLN A 104 -15.75 -13.48 -5.37
C GLN A 104 -16.10 -13.16 -3.91
N ALA A 105 -17.14 -12.36 -3.70
CA ALA A 105 -17.60 -12.00 -2.37
C ALA A 105 -17.91 -13.24 -1.50
N SER A 106 -18.50 -14.28 -2.07
CA SER A 106 -18.79 -15.54 -1.37
C SER A 106 -17.53 -16.23 -0.82
N SER A 107 -16.41 -16.20 -1.57
CA SER A 107 -15.15 -16.77 -1.09
C SER A 107 -14.53 -15.90 0.01
N LEU A 108 -14.66 -14.57 -0.10
CA LEU A 108 -14.15 -13.63 0.89
C LEU A 108 -14.91 -13.75 2.22
N THR A 109 -16.23 -13.99 2.20
CA THR A 109 -17.01 -14.21 3.44
C THR A 109 -16.58 -15.46 4.20
N MET A 110 -16.09 -16.49 3.51
CA MET A 110 -15.57 -17.73 4.14
C MET A 110 -14.34 -17.49 5.01
N THR A 111 -13.68 -16.34 4.88
CA THR A 111 -12.54 -15.93 5.69
C THR A 111 -12.90 -15.11 6.92
N GLY A 112 -14.20 -14.97 7.22
CA GLY A 112 -14.73 -14.21 8.34
C GLY A 112 -15.00 -12.73 8.04
N MET A 113 -14.96 -12.33 6.76
CA MET A 113 -15.37 -10.99 6.33
C MET A 113 -16.90 -10.90 6.28
N ASP A 114 -17.47 -9.78 6.73
CA ASP A 114 -18.89 -9.55 6.54
C ASP A 114 -19.27 -9.38 5.06
N GLN A 115 -20.52 -9.72 4.73
CA GLN A 115 -21.00 -9.72 3.34
C GLN A 115 -20.87 -8.36 2.65
N ALA A 116 -21.10 -7.26 3.35
CA ALA A 116 -21.06 -5.92 2.75
C ALA A 116 -19.60 -5.55 2.40
N SER A 117 -18.65 -5.78 3.31
CA SER A 117 -17.22 -5.57 3.07
C SER A 117 -16.68 -6.51 1.97
N ALA A 118 -17.07 -7.78 1.97
CA ALA A 118 -16.70 -8.73 0.93
C ALA A 118 -17.19 -8.27 -0.46
N THR A 119 -18.41 -7.76 -0.56
CA THR A 119 -18.95 -7.22 -1.81
C THR A 119 -18.17 -5.99 -2.27
N ARG A 120 -17.88 -5.05 -1.37
CA ARG A 120 -17.07 -3.85 -1.72
C ARG A 120 -15.65 -4.22 -2.14
N LEU A 121 -15.02 -5.16 -1.44
CA LEU A 121 -13.68 -5.61 -1.81
C LEU A 121 -13.69 -6.29 -3.20
N ALA A 122 -14.64 -7.17 -3.48
CA ALA A 122 -14.79 -7.79 -4.79
C ALA A 122 -14.98 -6.76 -5.92
N GLN A 123 -15.76 -5.70 -5.68
CA GLN A 123 -15.92 -4.59 -6.63
C GLN A 123 -14.62 -3.82 -6.86
N LYS A 124 -13.84 -3.55 -5.79
CA LYS A 124 -12.53 -2.89 -5.88
C LYS A 124 -11.53 -3.74 -6.67
N ILE A 125 -11.49 -5.05 -6.43
CA ILE A 125 -10.65 -5.98 -7.18
C ILE A 125 -11.01 -5.92 -8.68
N ALA A 126 -12.29 -6.03 -9.01
CA ALA A 126 -12.75 -5.98 -10.39
C ALA A 126 -12.40 -4.64 -11.08
N ALA A 127 -12.51 -3.52 -10.35
CA ALA A 127 -12.14 -2.21 -10.86
C ALA A 127 -10.62 -2.08 -11.08
N ALA A 128 -9.80 -2.55 -10.15
CA ALA A 128 -8.35 -2.52 -10.25
C ALA A 128 -7.84 -3.42 -11.38
N GLU A 129 -8.42 -4.61 -11.57
CA GLU A 129 -8.04 -5.53 -12.65
C GLU A 129 -8.42 -5.00 -14.04
N LYS A 130 -9.48 -4.20 -14.17
CA LYS A 130 -9.79 -3.49 -15.43
C LYS A 130 -8.72 -2.50 -15.85
N GLN A 131 -7.95 -1.96 -14.90
CA GLN A 131 -6.84 -1.04 -15.14
C GLN A 131 -5.49 -1.78 -15.30
N THR A 132 -5.48 -3.08 -15.09
CA THR A 132 -4.28 -3.91 -15.14
C THR A 132 -4.16 -4.54 -16.54
N PRO A 133 -2.95 -4.64 -17.13
CA PRO A 133 -2.76 -5.30 -18.42
C PRO A 133 -3.32 -6.72 -18.43
N ALA A 134 -4.06 -7.07 -19.48
CA ALA A 134 -4.77 -8.35 -19.58
C ALA A 134 -3.86 -9.57 -19.37
N GLU A 135 -2.63 -9.53 -19.88
CA GLU A 135 -1.66 -10.62 -19.69
C GLU A 135 -1.22 -10.77 -18.23
N GLN A 136 -1.19 -9.70 -17.48
CA GLN A 136 -0.94 -9.77 -16.03
C GLN A 136 -2.14 -10.39 -15.32
N VAL A 137 -3.37 -9.97 -15.66
CA VAL A 137 -4.59 -10.52 -15.05
C VAL A 137 -4.71 -12.03 -15.32
N LYS A 138 -4.37 -12.49 -16.53
CA LYS A 138 -4.32 -13.92 -16.86
C LYS A 138 -3.38 -14.69 -15.93
N LYS A 139 -2.21 -14.13 -15.62
CA LYS A 139 -1.26 -14.77 -14.69
C LYS A 139 -1.83 -14.86 -13.28
N LEU A 140 -2.62 -13.90 -12.82
CA LEU A 140 -3.24 -13.96 -11.49
C LEU A 140 -4.26 -15.10 -11.37
N ALA A 141 -4.79 -15.61 -12.47
CA ALA A 141 -5.71 -16.75 -12.51
C ALA A 141 -5.02 -18.12 -12.50
N LEU A 142 -3.69 -18.17 -12.66
CA LEU A 142 -2.95 -19.44 -12.79
C LEU A 142 -2.86 -20.23 -11.48
N PHE A 143 -3.11 -19.60 -10.34
CA PHE A 143 -3.08 -20.31 -9.06
C PHE A 143 -4.32 -21.18 -8.92
N GLU A 144 -4.12 -22.50 -8.93
CA GLU A 144 -5.20 -23.47 -8.76
C GLU A 144 -5.42 -23.77 -7.28
N GLY A 145 -6.69 -23.83 -6.89
CA GLY A 145 -7.08 -24.11 -5.51
C GLY A 145 -6.93 -22.94 -4.56
N VAL A 146 -6.90 -23.24 -3.27
CA VAL A 146 -6.78 -22.30 -2.16
C VAL A 146 -5.80 -22.88 -1.14
N VAL A 147 -4.77 -22.12 -0.81
CA VAL A 147 -3.79 -22.48 0.22
C VAL A 147 -3.87 -21.50 1.38
N LYS A 148 -4.14 -22.00 2.58
CA LYS A 148 -4.02 -21.22 3.82
C LYS A 148 -2.55 -21.01 4.14
N VAL A 149 -2.19 -19.80 4.48
CA VAL A 149 -0.85 -19.43 4.91
C VAL A 149 -0.90 -19.26 6.42
N ASP A 150 -0.62 -20.31 7.16
CA ASP A 150 -0.44 -20.20 8.60
C ASP A 150 0.85 -19.40 8.83
N GLY A 151 0.80 -18.35 9.63
CA GLY A 151 1.85 -17.31 9.77
C GLY A 151 3.25 -17.76 10.24
N GLY A 152 3.65 -18.94 9.90
CA GLY A 152 4.99 -19.53 10.04
C GLY A 152 5.44 -20.10 8.71
N ALA A 153 6.67 -19.80 8.34
CA ALA A 153 7.34 -20.16 7.11
C ALA A 153 6.99 -21.55 6.57
N HIS A 154 6.01 -21.60 5.68
CA HIS A 154 5.80 -22.77 4.84
C HIS A 154 6.32 -22.44 3.44
N ASP A 155 7.30 -23.23 3.02
CA ASP A 155 7.79 -23.27 1.65
C ASP A 155 6.59 -23.51 0.70
N PRO A 156 6.29 -22.61 -0.25
CA PRO A 156 5.16 -22.78 -1.17
C PRO A 156 5.32 -23.98 -2.12
N HIS A 157 6.39 -24.76 -2.00
CA HIS A 157 6.66 -25.95 -2.81
C HIS A 157 6.13 -27.26 -2.23
N THR A 158 5.59 -27.28 -1.01
CA THR A 158 4.93 -28.48 -0.46
C THR A 158 3.44 -28.48 -0.81
N VAL A 159 3.13 -28.82 -2.04
CA VAL A 159 1.77 -29.21 -2.42
C VAL A 159 1.54 -30.60 -1.83
N SER A 160 0.84 -30.67 -0.71
CA SER A 160 0.33 -31.95 -0.21
C SER A 160 -0.72 -32.46 -1.19
N HIS A 161 -0.30 -33.36 -2.07
CA HIS A 161 -1.24 -34.19 -2.85
C HIS A 161 -1.99 -35.08 -1.86
N GLY A 162 -3.21 -34.68 -1.51
CA GLY A 162 -4.13 -35.52 -0.77
C GLY A 162 -4.34 -36.83 -1.51
N ASN A 163 -3.82 -37.89 -0.93
CA ASN A 163 -3.92 -39.24 -1.42
C ASN A 163 -5.40 -39.63 -1.44
N ALA A 164 -6.00 -39.69 -2.64
CA ALA A 164 -7.30 -40.31 -2.84
C ALA A 164 -7.12 -41.83 -2.67
N THR A 165 -7.38 -42.33 -1.47
CA THR A 165 -7.51 -43.78 -1.24
C THR A 165 -8.77 -44.27 -1.91
N HIS A 166 -8.62 -44.87 -3.07
CA HIS A 166 -9.62 -45.77 -3.62
C HIS A 166 -9.75 -46.98 -2.66
N SER A 167 -10.87 -47.01 -1.96
CA SER A 167 -11.31 -48.23 -1.29
C SER A 167 -12.16 -49.04 -2.26
N LYS A 168 -11.78 -50.29 -2.40
CA LYS A 168 -12.37 -51.32 -3.27
C LYS A 168 -13.64 -51.89 -2.62
#